data_74a6f9b37043c6bffd7dac6c7b7e4712
#
_entry.id   74a6f9b37043c6bffd7dac6c7b7e4712
#
_cell.length_a   1.000
_cell.length_b   1.000
_cell.length_c   1.000
_cell.angle_alpha   90.00
_cell.angle_beta   90.00
_cell.angle_gamma   90.00
#
_symmetry.space_group_name_H-M   'P 1'
#
loop_
_entity.id
_entity.type
_entity.pdbx_description
1 polymer ?
#
loop_
_entity_poly.entity_id
_entity_poly.type
_entity_poly.pdbx_seq_one_letter_code
_entity_poly.pdbx_strand_id
1 'polypeptide(L)'
;MRSSQKSPVRRDSFLDVVRAVAIVAVVGQHWIMPVLGYQDAHLATGNALATPGWWVVTWLSQVMPLVFFAGGAANLLSLRRAPTARDWLGGRVQRLLLPVLPLMAVWLAVPPLLRGFGVPEQPVEVAGTIAAQLLWFLAVYLPTVLLTPLLAEAHRRWGLAVPVVLTGAAVLVDIARFSDIPLVGYANALFVWLAVHQLGFHYAEGRLGRLGRGAAVGVAAAGFGSTALLVAFGPYPASMIGMPGAPVSNMSPPTALLVSLAVGQVGLLLAVRPALNRLATTPVAGAALRWLGPRFMSIYLWHMPALVCVAGVAVLGLGYATPEPGTLRWLAMIPLWVAAAAAVLGRLLRLFGRFESMPLSSSARPAPVWRSACAGLLGATGLLGLAAGGFSTPEGGTLADSPVPWVALVLAAFLLARRVEAEQTGGRVVQHGTEERPAEPVVGRPAGDRSQLPGVGVRDVREVGAQHHPVGDPRQ
;
A
#
# COMPACT_ATOMS: atom_id res chain seq x y z
N MET A 1 7.72 25.61 -32.52
CA MET A 1 7.11 25.01 -31.33
C MET A 1 8.10 23.98 -30.74
N ARG A 2 8.80 24.32 -29.68
CA ARG A 2 9.71 23.37 -28.98
C ARG A 2 8.85 22.46 -28.12
N SER A 3 8.79 21.19 -28.46
CA SER A 3 8.20 20.16 -27.61
C SER A 3 8.97 20.11 -26.28
N SER A 4 8.33 20.55 -25.21
CA SER A 4 8.82 20.39 -23.85
C SER A 4 8.86 18.88 -23.55
N GLN A 5 10.00 18.26 -23.78
CA GLN A 5 10.28 16.91 -23.27
C GLN A 5 10.23 16.99 -21.74
N LYS A 6 9.11 16.50 -21.16
CA LYS A 6 9.00 16.29 -19.72
C LYS A 6 10.10 15.31 -19.35
N SER A 7 11.11 15.77 -18.64
CA SER A 7 12.15 14.92 -18.07
C SER A 7 11.54 13.73 -17.35
N PRO A 8 12.04 12.49 -17.53
CA PRO A 8 11.52 11.33 -16.84
C PRO A 8 11.61 11.58 -15.33
N VAL A 9 10.46 11.51 -14.66
CA VAL A 9 10.35 11.74 -13.22
C VAL A 9 11.22 10.71 -12.51
N ARG A 10 12.33 11.16 -11.94
CA ARG A 10 13.27 10.33 -11.19
C ARG A 10 12.51 9.68 -10.03
N ARG A 11 12.46 8.36 -10.04
CA ARG A 11 11.84 7.54 -9.00
C ARG A 11 12.57 7.78 -7.68
N ASP A 12 11.84 7.99 -6.58
CA ASP A 12 12.45 8.22 -5.27
C ASP A 12 12.90 6.88 -4.67
N SER A 13 14.20 6.58 -4.78
CA SER A 13 14.79 5.34 -4.30
C SER A 13 14.65 5.15 -2.78
N PHE A 14 14.64 6.23 -2.01
CA PHE A 14 14.45 6.15 -0.56
C PHE A 14 13.06 5.62 -0.19
N LEU A 15 12.00 6.14 -0.81
CA LEU A 15 10.63 5.64 -0.59
C LEU A 15 10.48 4.17 -1.01
N ASP A 16 11.13 3.78 -2.10
CA ASP A 16 11.13 2.37 -2.53
C ASP A 16 11.83 1.47 -1.51
N VAL A 17 12.96 1.91 -0.93
CA VAL A 17 13.65 1.18 0.14
C VAL A 17 12.79 1.12 1.41
N VAL A 18 12.19 2.24 1.85
CA VAL A 18 11.31 2.26 3.03
C VAL A 18 10.17 1.26 2.88
N ARG A 19 9.52 1.23 1.73
CA ARG A 19 8.46 0.28 1.45
C ARG A 19 8.96 -1.17 1.45
N ALA A 20 10.11 -1.42 0.84
CA ALA A 20 10.73 -2.75 0.81
C ALA A 20 11.11 -3.23 2.21
N VAL A 21 11.72 -2.38 3.03
CA VAL A 21 12.04 -2.70 4.42
C VAL A 21 10.76 -2.98 5.21
N ALA A 22 9.74 -2.14 5.05
CA ALA A 22 8.46 -2.33 5.75
C ALA A 22 7.80 -3.66 5.39
N ILE A 23 7.69 -4.02 4.11
CA ILE A 23 7.04 -5.29 3.72
C ILE A 23 7.85 -6.52 4.16
N VAL A 24 9.19 -6.47 4.06
CA VAL A 24 10.05 -7.56 4.51
C VAL A 24 9.95 -7.73 6.03
N ALA A 25 9.92 -6.63 6.78
CA ALA A 25 9.77 -6.68 8.23
C ALA A 25 8.38 -7.18 8.65
N VAL A 26 7.28 -6.77 7.98
CA VAL A 26 5.93 -7.32 8.21
C VAL A 26 5.93 -8.83 8.00
N VAL A 27 6.40 -9.29 6.85
CA VAL A 27 6.43 -10.71 6.51
C VAL A 27 7.30 -11.49 7.49
N GLY A 28 8.52 -10.99 7.76
CA GLY A 28 9.45 -11.64 8.69
C GLY A 28 8.89 -11.75 10.10
N GLN A 29 8.29 -10.67 10.61
CA GLN A 29 7.67 -10.68 11.94
C GLN A 29 6.53 -11.69 12.01
N HIS A 30 5.60 -11.70 11.04
CA HIS A 30 4.47 -12.62 11.04
C HIS A 30 4.89 -14.10 10.87
N TRP A 31 6.00 -14.36 10.21
CA TRP A 31 6.48 -15.74 10.03
C TRP A 31 7.31 -16.28 11.21
N ILE A 32 8.02 -15.39 11.93
CA ILE A 32 8.92 -15.77 13.03
C ILE A 32 8.23 -15.72 14.40
N MET A 33 7.24 -14.81 14.53
CA MET A 33 6.55 -14.55 15.79
C MET A 33 5.66 -15.71 16.29
N PRO A 34 4.93 -16.50 15.45
CA PRO A 34 4.00 -17.51 15.94
C PRO A 34 4.72 -18.64 16.68
N VAL A 35 4.17 -18.98 17.85
CA VAL A 35 4.50 -20.18 18.63
C VAL A 35 3.32 -21.13 18.49
N LEU A 36 3.53 -22.29 17.89
CA LEU A 36 2.48 -23.21 17.50
C LEU A 36 2.69 -24.56 18.17
N GLY A 37 1.63 -25.17 18.63
CA GLY A 37 1.58 -26.54 19.13
C GLY A 37 0.20 -27.15 18.87
N TYR A 38 0.12 -28.47 18.80
CA TYR A 38 -1.14 -29.17 18.57
C TYR A 38 -1.26 -30.35 19.51
N GLN A 39 -2.27 -30.33 20.35
CA GLN A 39 -2.59 -31.38 21.30
C GLN A 39 -4.10 -31.51 21.45
N ASP A 40 -4.62 -32.71 21.62
CA ASP A 40 -6.02 -33.03 21.88
C ASP A 40 -6.98 -32.33 20.90
N ALA A 41 -6.69 -32.38 19.59
CA ALA A 41 -7.43 -31.71 18.51
C ALA A 41 -7.45 -30.19 18.62
N HIS A 42 -6.62 -29.57 19.47
CA HIS A 42 -6.53 -28.14 19.69
C HIS A 42 -5.18 -27.59 19.22
N LEU A 43 -5.24 -26.56 18.36
CA LEU A 43 -4.10 -25.76 17.93
C LEU A 43 -3.86 -24.64 18.95
N ALA A 44 -2.80 -24.79 19.74
CA ALA A 44 -2.32 -23.73 20.63
C ALA A 44 -1.53 -22.71 19.80
N THR A 45 -1.84 -21.42 19.97
CA THR A 45 -1.15 -20.32 19.30
C THR A 45 -0.60 -19.35 20.33
N GLY A 46 0.67 -18.99 20.19
CA GLY A 46 1.37 -18.03 21.03
C GLY A 46 2.18 -17.03 20.20
N ASN A 47 2.91 -16.17 20.88
CA ASN A 47 3.72 -15.12 20.28
C ASN A 47 5.11 -15.08 20.92
N ALA A 48 6.16 -15.33 20.15
CA ALA A 48 7.54 -15.30 20.61
C ALA A 48 7.95 -13.94 21.19
N LEU A 49 7.36 -12.83 20.73
CA LEU A 49 7.62 -11.49 21.27
C LEU A 49 6.97 -11.24 22.64
N ALA A 50 6.15 -12.18 23.14
CA ALA A 50 5.66 -12.14 24.51
C ALA A 50 6.73 -12.60 25.56
N THR A 51 7.85 -13.16 25.09
CA THR A 51 8.99 -13.46 25.96
C THR A 51 9.46 -12.18 26.69
N PRO A 52 9.71 -12.24 28.00
CA PRO A 52 10.12 -11.08 28.79
C PRO A 52 11.29 -10.32 28.17
N GLY A 53 11.15 -8.99 28.05
CA GLY A 53 12.17 -8.11 27.47
C GLY A 53 12.15 -8.01 25.93
N TRP A 54 11.52 -8.96 25.23
CA TRP A 54 11.50 -8.93 23.75
C TRP A 54 10.55 -7.89 23.18
N TRP A 55 9.73 -7.26 24.00
CA TRP A 55 8.89 -6.14 23.60
C TRP A 55 9.72 -5.00 22.94
N VAL A 56 10.99 -4.84 23.30
CA VAL A 56 11.87 -3.81 22.71
C VAL A 56 12.03 -3.99 21.21
N VAL A 57 12.01 -5.23 20.72
CA VAL A 57 12.06 -5.55 19.27
C VAL A 57 10.87 -4.92 18.54
N THR A 58 9.71 -4.82 19.21
CA THR A 58 8.51 -4.26 18.60
C THR A 58 8.62 -2.76 18.29
N TRP A 59 9.55 -2.04 18.91
CA TRP A 59 9.79 -0.62 18.63
C TRP A 59 10.38 -0.37 17.24
N LEU A 60 11.10 -1.36 16.70
CA LEU A 60 11.65 -1.32 15.35
C LEU A 60 10.82 -2.16 14.36
N SER A 61 10.28 -3.29 14.81
CA SER A 61 9.52 -4.20 13.95
C SER A 61 8.05 -3.78 13.76
N GLN A 62 7.52 -2.84 14.57
CA GLN A 62 6.24 -2.22 14.30
C GLN A 62 6.38 -1.22 13.15
N VAL A 63 6.28 -1.72 11.93
CA VAL A 63 6.55 -0.96 10.70
C VAL A 63 5.32 -0.32 10.07
N MET A 64 4.14 -0.48 10.68
CA MET A 64 2.93 0.17 10.16
C MET A 64 3.06 1.69 10.05
N PRO A 65 3.72 2.39 11.00
CA PRO A 65 4.02 3.82 10.82
C PRO A 65 4.77 4.11 9.53
N LEU A 66 5.75 3.28 9.15
CA LEU A 66 6.54 3.45 7.93
C LEU A 66 5.71 3.20 6.66
N VAL A 67 4.76 2.25 6.73
CA VAL A 67 3.82 1.99 5.62
C VAL A 67 2.92 3.19 5.37
N PHE A 68 2.33 3.78 6.44
CA PHE A 68 1.48 4.98 6.30
C PHE A 68 2.29 6.21 5.90
N PHE A 69 3.50 6.39 6.42
CA PHE A 69 4.42 7.45 5.99
C PHE A 69 4.74 7.36 4.49
N ALA A 70 5.20 6.20 4.02
CA ALA A 70 5.51 5.98 2.61
C ALA A 70 4.25 6.06 1.73
N GLY A 71 3.11 5.58 2.25
CA GLY A 71 1.80 5.72 1.63
C GLY A 71 1.39 7.17 1.44
N GLY A 72 1.60 8.00 2.46
CA GLY A 72 1.33 9.45 2.41
C GLY A 72 2.13 10.14 1.30
N ALA A 73 3.44 9.92 1.29
CA ALA A 73 4.30 10.47 0.24
C ALA A 73 3.87 10.01 -1.16
N ALA A 74 3.61 8.71 -1.34
CA ALA A 74 3.19 8.16 -2.63
C ALA A 74 1.81 8.66 -3.06
N ASN A 75 0.86 8.81 -2.13
CA ASN A 75 -0.48 9.32 -2.41
C ASN A 75 -0.44 10.78 -2.86
N LEU A 76 0.27 11.66 -2.13
CA LEU A 76 0.41 13.07 -2.52
C LEU A 76 1.10 13.21 -3.88
N LEU A 77 2.21 12.50 -4.11
CA LEU A 77 2.93 12.54 -5.38
C LEU A 77 2.08 12.03 -6.56
N SER A 78 1.29 10.98 -6.35
CA SER A 78 0.42 10.44 -7.40
C SER A 78 -0.83 11.28 -7.62
N LEU A 79 -1.40 11.88 -6.58
CA LEU A 79 -2.53 12.82 -6.68
C LEU A 79 -2.13 14.05 -7.50
N ARG A 80 -0.95 14.65 -7.26
CA ARG A 80 -0.44 15.80 -8.00
C ARG A 80 -0.19 15.52 -9.50
N ARG A 81 -0.05 14.25 -9.88
CA ARG A 81 0.15 13.82 -11.28
C ARG A 81 -1.13 13.44 -11.98
N ALA A 82 -2.19 13.21 -11.25
CA ALA A 82 -3.48 12.85 -11.82
C ALA A 82 -4.16 14.04 -12.50
N PRO A 83 -4.91 13.82 -13.58
CA PRO A 83 -5.66 14.91 -14.25
C PRO A 83 -6.62 15.59 -13.29
N THR A 84 -7.34 14.81 -12.49
CA THR A 84 -8.25 15.29 -11.45
C THR A 84 -8.19 14.41 -10.20
N ALA A 85 -8.58 14.97 -9.04
CA ALA A 85 -8.72 14.19 -7.80
C ALA A 85 -9.76 13.05 -7.96
N ARG A 86 -10.76 13.24 -8.79
CA ARG A 86 -11.79 12.26 -9.12
C ARG A 86 -11.21 11.05 -9.85
N ASP A 87 -10.37 11.27 -10.87
CA ASP A 87 -9.68 10.20 -11.60
C ASP A 87 -8.77 9.41 -10.69
N TRP A 88 -8.06 10.12 -9.81
CA TRP A 88 -7.15 9.53 -8.85
C TRP A 88 -7.88 8.63 -7.85
N LEU A 89 -8.98 9.11 -7.25
CA LEU A 89 -9.75 8.36 -6.24
C LEU A 89 -10.29 7.05 -6.80
N GLY A 90 -11.02 7.09 -7.93
CA GLY A 90 -11.59 5.89 -8.53
C GLY A 90 -10.53 4.85 -8.89
N GLY A 91 -9.44 5.30 -9.51
CA GLY A 91 -8.32 4.42 -9.84
C GLY A 91 -7.61 3.84 -8.62
N ARG A 92 -7.52 4.59 -7.50
CA ARG A 92 -6.90 4.12 -6.26
C ARG A 92 -7.73 3.07 -5.55
N VAL A 93 -9.03 3.34 -5.35
CA VAL A 93 -9.96 2.38 -4.70
C VAL A 93 -9.99 1.07 -5.49
N GLN A 94 -10.11 1.13 -6.81
CA GLN A 94 -10.15 -0.06 -7.65
C GLN A 94 -8.85 -0.87 -7.56
N ARG A 95 -7.67 -0.22 -7.59
CA ARG A 95 -6.36 -0.88 -7.47
C ARG A 95 -6.12 -1.53 -6.11
N LEU A 96 -6.72 -0.99 -5.05
CA LEU A 96 -6.61 -1.56 -3.72
C LEU A 96 -7.52 -2.78 -3.54
N LEU A 97 -8.73 -2.76 -4.13
CA LEU A 97 -9.69 -3.85 -3.98
C LEU A 97 -9.43 -5.03 -4.94
N LEU A 98 -8.92 -4.77 -6.15
CA LEU A 98 -8.73 -5.82 -7.16
C LEU A 98 -7.88 -7.02 -6.69
N PRO A 99 -6.71 -6.84 -6.03
CA PRO A 99 -5.91 -7.96 -5.55
C PRO A 99 -6.55 -8.75 -4.39
N VAL A 100 -7.57 -8.19 -3.72
CA VAL A 100 -8.29 -8.87 -2.63
C VAL A 100 -9.27 -9.90 -3.17
N LEU A 101 -9.82 -9.70 -4.38
CA LEU A 101 -10.83 -10.59 -4.95
C LEU A 101 -10.38 -12.05 -5.05
N PRO A 102 -9.18 -12.38 -5.59
CA PRO A 102 -8.71 -13.76 -5.61
C PRO A 102 -8.44 -14.33 -4.22
N LEU A 103 -8.02 -13.51 -3.25
CA LEU A 103 -7.86 -13.94 -1.86
C LEU A 103 -9.22 -14.38 -1.28
N MET A 104 -10.26 -13.55 -1.44
CA MET A 104 -11.61 -13.89 -0.98
C MET A 104 -12.15 -15.14 -1.65
N ALA A 105 -11.98 -15.28 -2.97
CA ALA A 105 -12.43 -16.46 -3.71
C ALA A 105 -11.79 -17.76 -3.19
N VAL A 106 -10.46 -17.73 -2.95
CA VAL A 106 -9.73 -18.87 -2.39
C VAL A 106 -10.20 -19.18 -0.95
N TRP A 107 -10.30 -18.15 -0.10
CA TRP A 107 -10.62 -18.38 1.31
C TRP A 107 -12.10 -18.63 1.59
N LEU A 108 -13.00 -18.33 0.68
CA LEU A 108 -14.39 -18.84 0.75
C LEU A 108 -14.45 -20.36 0.49
N ALA A 109 -13.50 -20.90 -0.30
CA ALA A 109 -13.47 -22.32 -0.63
C ALA A 109 -12.64 -23.16 0.37
N VAL A 110 -11.57 -22.58 0.94
CA VAL A 110 -10.60 -23.34 1.76
C VAL A 110 -11.22 -23.91 3.04
N PRO A 111 -11.95 -23.16 3.90
CA PRO A 111 -12.53 -23.73 5.11
C PRO A 111 -13.47 -24.92 4.86
N PRO A 112 -14.48 -24.83 3.97
CA PRO A 112 -15.35 -25.97 3.71
C PRO A 112 -14.60 -27.17 3.09
N LEU A 113 -13.58 -26.92 2.26
CA LEU A 113 -12.74 -27.99 1.72
C LEU A 113 -11.96 -28.70 2.84
N LEU A 114 -11.33 -27.96 3.75
CA LEU A 114 -10.58 -28.54 4.89
C LEU A 114 -11.49 -29.38 5.79
N ARG A 115 -12.72 -28.91 6.08
CA ARG A 115 -13.74 -29.68 6.79
C ARG A 115 -14.09 -30.98 6.03
N GLY A 116 -14.28 -30.88 4.73
CA GLY A 116 -14.56 -32.05 3.87
C GLY A 116 -13.43 -33.08 3.86
N PHE A 117 -12.20 -32.67 4.12
CA PHE A 117 -11.04 -33.56 4.30
C PHE A 117 -10.87 -34.04 5.76
N GLY A 118 -11.78 -33.72 6.66
CA GLY A 118 -11.75 -34.17 8.05
C GLY A 118 -10.80 -33.37 8.95
N VAL A 119 -10.38 -32.19 8.54
CA VAL A 119 -9.61 -31.31 9.44
C VAL A 119 -10.55 -30.82 10.56
N PRO A 120 -10.12 -30.91 11.84
CA PRO A 120 -10.92 -30.45 12.97
C PRO A 120 -11.33 -28.98 12.87
N GLU A 121 -12.49 -28.62 13.44
CA GLU A 121 -13.09 -27.29 13.30
C GLU A 121 -12.18 -26.16 13.79
N GLN A 122 -11.66 -26.28 15.01
CA GLN A 122 -10.85 -25.22 15.62
C GLN A 122 -9.61 -24.82 14.79
N PRO A 123 -8.77 -25.74 14.25
CA PRO A 123 -7.73 -25.38 13.30
C PRO A 123 -8.22 -24.69 12.03
N VAL A 124 -9.40 -25.05 11.51
CA VAL A 124 -9.99 -24.40 10.33
C VAL A 124 -10.43 -22.98 10.65
N GLU A 125 -11.04 -22.75 11.81
CA GLU A 125 -11.41 -21.40 12.27
C GLU A 125 -10.18 -20.51 12.46
N VAL A 126 -9.14 -21.04 13.13
CA VAL A 126 -7.87 -20.31 13.31
C VAL A 126 -7.25 -19.96 11.96
N ALA A 127 -7.22 -20.89 11.01
CA ALA A 127 -6.68 -20.64 9.67
C ALA A 127 -7.45 -19.54 8.94
N GLY A 128 -8.80 -19.58 8.99
CA GLY A 128 -9.67 -18.57 8.39
C GLY A 128 -9.49 -17.18 9.01
N THR A 129 -9.35 -17.12 10.33
CA THR A 129 -9.10 -15.88 11.08
C THR A 129 -7.74 -15.28 10.75
N ILE A 130 -6.68 -16.09 10.77
CA ILE A 130 -5.31 -15.65 10.46
C ILE A 130 -5.22 -15.13 9.01
N ALA A 131 -5.87 -15.78 8.06
CA ALA A 131 -5.87 -15.35 6.66
C ALA A 131 -6.57 -14.00 6.43
N ALA A 132 -7.60 -13.72 7.21
CA ALA A 132 -8.39 -12.49 7.12
C ALA A 132 -7.82 -11.35 7.97
N GLN A 133 -7.13 -11.67 9.07
CA GLN A 133 -6.71 -10.72 10.09
C GLN A 133 -6.04 -9.47 9.52
N LEU A 134 -5.19 -9.61 8.52
CA LEU A 134 -4.45 -8.46 7.96
C LEU A 134 -5.30 -7.52 7.11
N LEU A 135 -6.51 -7.89 6.73
CA LEU A 135 -7.41 -7.03 5.96
C LEU A 135 -7.78 -5.73 6.72
N TRP A 136 -7.60 -5.71 8.06
CA TRP A 136 -7.80 -4.50 8.86
C TRP A 136 -6.98 -3.31 8.35
N PHE A 137 -5.71 -3.54 7.92
CA PHE A 137 -4.89 -2.45 7.38
C PHE A 137 -5.52 -1.83 6.14
N LEU A 138 -5.99 -2.66 5.21
CA LEU A 138 -6.60 -2.18 3.98
C LEU A 138 -7.94 -1.49 4.27
N ALA A 139 -8.69 -1.98 5.29
CA ALA A 139 -9.92 -1.35 5.78
C ALA A 139 -9.65 0.08 6.29
N VAL A 140 -8.53 0.32 6.97
CA VAL A 140 -8.11 1.65 7.45
C VAL A 140 -7.46 2.49 6.34
N TYR A 141 -6.73 1.84 5.44
CA TYR A 141 -6.03 2.55 4.36
C TYR A 141 -6.98 3.11 3.29
N LEU A 142 -8.13 2.46 3.05
CA LEU A 142 -9.15 2.97 2.11
C LEU A 142 -9.71 4.34 2.55
N PRO A 143 -10.22 4.55 3.78
CA PRO A 143 -10.59 5.89 4.26
C PRO A 143 -9.42 6.89 4.20
N THR A 144 -8.20 6.47 4.49
CA THR A 144 -7.00 7.33 4.36
C THR A 144 -6.83 7.82 2.92
N VAL A 145 -7.04 6.94 1.94
CA VAL A 145 -7.01 7.30 0.51
C VAL A 145 -8.16 8.25 0.15
N LEU A 146 -9.38 7.98 0.64
CA LEU A 146 -10.54 8.86 0.39
C LEU A 146 -10.31 10.27 0.93
N LEU A 147 -9.70 10.39 2.08
CA LEU A 147 -9.41 11.67 2.74
C LEU A 147 -8.18 12.39 2.15
N THR A 148 -7.34 11.69 1.35
CA THR A 148 -6.10 12.25 0.81
C THR A 148 -6.28 13.59 0.06
N PRO A 149 -7.28 13.81 -0.83
CA PRO A 149 -7.46 15.10 -1.49
C PRO A 149 -7.77 16.23 -0.51
N LEU A 150 -8.63 15.99 0.47
CA LEU A 150 -8.98 16.97 1.51
C LEU A 150 -7.76 17.28 2.40
N LEU A 151 -7.02 16.26 2.78
CA LEU A 151 -5.80 16.39 3.58
C LEU A 151 -4.68 17.08 2.81
N ALA A 152 -4.59 16.92 1.49
CA ALA A 152 -3.64 17.63 0.67
C ALA A 152 -3.96 19.15 0.62
N GLU A 153 -5.24 19.50 0.57
CA GLU A 153 -5.68 20.89 0.65
C GLU A 153 -5.45 21.49 2.04
N ALA A 154 -5.80 20.75 3.11
CA ALA A 154 -5.52 21.14 4.49
C ALA A 154 -4.01 21.33 4.73
N HIS A 155 -3.20 20.40 4.23
CA HIS A 155 -1.74 20.49 4.31
C HIS A 155 -1.18 21.74 3.60
N ARG A 156 -1.74 22.06 2.43
CA ARG A 156 -1.35 23.27 1.67
C ARG A 156 -1.66 24.56 2.44
N ARG A 157 -2.78 24.58 3.17
CA ARG A 157 -3.21 25.79 3.93
C ARG A 157 -2.52 25.91 5.29
N TRP A 158 -2.40 24.81 6.02
CA TRP A 158 -2.02 24.82 7.44
C TRP A 158 -0.70 24.08 7.74
N GLY A 159 -0.12 23.37 6.78
CA GLY A 159 1.18 22.73 6.91
C GLY A 159 1.26 21.80 8.14
N LEU A 160 2.18 22.10 9.06
CA LEU A 160 2.41 21.30 10.26
C LEU A 160 1.24 21.28 11.25
N ALA A 161 0.34 22.26 11.22
CA ALA A 161 -0.81 22.24 12.11
C ALA A 161 -1.71 21.01 11.86
N VAL A 162 -1.75 20.48 10.62
CA VAL A 162 -2.58 19.31 10.31
C VAL A 162 -2.15 18.07 11.09
N PRO A 163 -0.90 17.59 11.04
CA PRO A 163 -0.50 16.43 11.83
C PRO A 163 -0.54 16.71 13.33
N VAL A 164 -0.30 17.94 13.78
CA VAL A 164 -0.41 18.31 15.20
C VAL A 164 -1.86 18.19 15.70
N VAL A 165 -2.83 18.74 14.97
CA VAL A 165 -4.26 18.63 15.32
C VAL A 165 -4.72 17.16 15.30
N LEU A 166 -4.32 16.37 14.31
CA LEU A 166 -4.64 14.94 14.26
C LEU A 166 -4.04 14.17 15.44
N THR A 167 -2.80 14.50 15.83
CA THR A 167 -2.16 13.92 17.02
C THR A 167 -2.88 14.33 18.30
N GLY A 168 -3.25 15.61 18.42
CA GLY A 168 -4.06 16.10 19.56
C GLY A 168 -5.41 15.38 19.66
N ALA A 169 -6.09 15.18 18.54
CA ALA A 169 -7.33 14.38 18.50
C ALA A 169 -7.08 12.93 18.94
N ALA A 170 -5.97 12.33 18.51
CA ALA A 170 -5.60 10.98 18.92
C ALA A 170 -5.34 10.89 20.44
N VAL A 171 -4.68 11.89 21.03
CA VAL A 171 -4.48 11.96 22.48
C VAL A 171 -5.81 12.10 23.23
N LEU A 172 -6.73 12.93 22.74
CA LEU A 172 -8.07 13.07 23.34
C LEU A 172 -8.86 11.75 23.29
N VAL A 173 -8.75 11.01 22.20
CA VAL A 173 -9.34 9.66 22.09
C VAL A 173 -8.70 8.71 23.09
N ASP A 174 -7.37 8.74 23.27
CA ASP A 174 -6.71 7.91 24.29
C ASP A 174 -7.15 8.26 25.70
N ILE A 175 -7.25 9.55 26.03
CA ILE A 175 -7.77 9.99 27.34
C ILE A 175 -9.18 9.44 27.57
N ALA A 176 -10.07 9.57 26.60
CA ALA A 176 -11.43 9.04 26.69
C ALA A 176 -11.44 7.50 26.82
N ARG A 177 -10.59 6.80 26.08
CA ARG A 177 -10.43 5.35 26.15
C ARG A 177 -9.95 4.87 27.52
N PHE A 178 -8.94 5.54 28.08
CA PHE A 178 -8.38 5.20 29.40
C PHE A 178 -9.28 5.70 30.55
N SER A 179 -10.34 6.45 30.24
CA SER A 179 -11.45 6.79 31.13
C SER A 179 -12.67 5.86 30.94
N ASP A 180 -12.43 4.64 30.42
CA ASP A 180 -13.41 3.57 30.24
C ASP A 180 -14.61 3.90 29.32
N ILE A 181 -14.46 4.86 28.39
CA ILE A 181 -15.48 5.07 27.35
C ILE A 181 -15.35 3.98 26.30
N PRO A 182 -16.35 3.08 26.17
CA PRO A 182 -16.25 1.93 25.29
C PRO A 182 -16.18 2.34 23.82
N LEU A 183 -15.45 1.57 23.02
CA LEU A 183 -15.29 1.69 21.57
C LEU A 183 -14.66 2.99 21.06
N VAL A 184 -14.54 4.06 21.87
CA VAL A 184 -13.97 5.34 21.42
C VAL A 184 -12.55 5.20 20.87
N GLY A 185 -11.75 4.28 21.42
CA GLY A 185 -10.38 4.00 20.97
C GLY A 185 -10.26 3.67 19.49
N TYR A 186 -11.30 3.10 18.86
CA TYR A 186 -11.29 2.78 17.44
C TYR A 186 -11.26 4.01 16.52
N ALA A 187 -11.64 5.20 17.01
CA ALA A 187 -11.47 6.45 16.27
C ALA A 187 -9.99 6.74 15.95
N ASN A 188 -9.08 6.26 16.77
CA ASN A 188 -7.64 6.36 16.55
C ASN A 188 -7.14 5.57 15.33
N ALA A 189 -7.93 4.63 14.82
CA ALA A 189 -7.64 4.01 13.53
C ALA A 189 -7.60 5.04 12.37
N LEU A 190 -8.26 6.20 12.54
CA LEU A 190 -8.13 7.32 11.59
C LEU A 190 -7.10 8.34 12.07
N PHE A 191 -7.23 8.89 13.27
CA PHE A 191 -6.41 10.02 13.71
C PHE A 191 -4.91 9.69 13.73
N VAL A 192 -4.51 8.56 14.30
CA VAL A 192 -3.11 8.12 14.34
C VAL A 192 -2.53 7.93 12.93
N TRP A 193 -3.24 7.17 12.10
CA TRP A 193 -2.70 6.86 10.78
C TRP A 193 -2.74 8.04 9.82
N LEU A 194 -3.71 8.95 9.95
CA LEU A 194 -3.73 10.20 9.18
C LEU A 194 -2.61 11.15 9.64
N ALA A 195 -2.29 11.23 10.93
CA ALA A 195 -1.16 12.01 11.43
C ALA A 195 0.16 11.51 10.83
N VAL A 196 0.38 10.19 10.88
CA VAL A 196 1.57 9.57 10.30
C VAL A 196 1.62 9.73 8.77
N HIS A 197 0.49 9.58 8.09
CA HIS A 197 0.36 9.79 6.66
C HIS A 197 0.75 11.22 6.25
N GLN A 198 0.43 12.23 7.08
CA GLN A 198 0.82 13.62 6.87
C GLN A 198 2.34 13.84 6.95
N LEU A 199 3.08 13.07 7.76
CA LEU A 199 4.55 13.11 7.73
C LEU A 199 5.08 12.75 6.34
N GLY A 200 4.42 11.82 5.65
CA GLY A 200 4.72 11.49 4.25
C GLY A 200 4.51 12.68 3.29
N PHE A 201 3.52 13.54 3.53
CA PHE A 201 3.32 14.76 2.74
C PHE A 201 4.48 15.74 2.91
N HIS A 202 4.93 15.95 4.15
CA HIS A 202 6.09 16.79 4.44
C HIS A 202 7.38 16.25 3.79
N TYR A 203 7.51 14.93 3.69
CA TYR A 203 8.60 14.32 2.95
C TYR A 203 8.48 14.56 1.44
N ALA A 204 7.31 14.35 0.85
CA ALA A 204 7.05 14.54 -0.57
C ALA A 204 7.26 15.99 -1.03
N GLU A 205 7.09 16.98 -0.13
CA GLU A 205 7.41 18.38 -0.36
C GLU A 205 8.88 18.75 -0.14
N GLY A 206 9.69 17.75 0.23
CA GLY A 206 11.11 17.93 0.46
C GLY A 206 11.46 18.57 1.82
N ARG A 207 10.48 18.91 2.68
CA ARG A 207 10.75 19.51 4.01
C ARG A 207 11.56 18.56 4.88
N LEU A 208 11.11 17.32 5.04
CA LEU A 208 11.85 16.29 5.78
C LEU A 208 13.09 15.82 5.03
N GLY A 209 13.05 15.77 3.71
CA GLY A 209 14.19 15.37 2.89
C GLY A 209 15.38 16.34 2.92
N ARG A 210 15.19 17.59 3.37
CA ARG A 210 16.25 18.60 3.54
C ARG A 210 16.90 18.57 4.92
N LEU A 211 16.41 17.79 5.86
CA LEU A 211 17.00 17.66 7.17
C LEU A 211 18.44 17.10 7.05
N GLY A 212 19.39 17.80 7.65
CA GLY A 212 20.74 17.29 7.83
C GLY A 212 20.75 16.09 8.77
N ARG A 213 21.81 15.27 8.72
CA ARG A 213 21.90 14.06 9.54
C ARG A 213 21.74 14.32 11.02
N GLY A 214 22.35 15.38 11.56
CA GLY A 214 22.22 15.75 12.98
C GLY A 214 20.79 16.06 13.36
N ALA A 215 20.05 16.85 12.56
CA ALA A 215 18.65 17.15 12.81
C ALA A 215 17.77 15.89 12.71
N ALA A 216 18.06 14.99 11.75
CA ALA A 216 17.35 13.72 11.63
C ALA A 216 17.59 12.80 12.84
N VAL A 217 18.82 12.74 13.38
CA VAL A 217 19.13 12.05 14.64
C VAL A 217 18.38 12.69 15.81
N GLY A 218 18.33 14.04 15.88
CA GLY A 218 17.54 14.75 16.88
C GLY A 218 16.05 14.39 16.84
N VAL A 219 15.47 14.31 15.63
CA VAL A 219 14.08 13.86 15.42
C VAL A 219 13.90 12.41 15.87
N ALA A 220 14.85 11.52 15.54
CA ALA A 220 14.81 10.14 16.00
C ALA A 220 14.85 10.03 17.52
N ALA A 221 15.79 10.74 18.15
CA ALA A 221 15.94 10.77 19.61
C ALA A 221 14.70 11.34 20.31
N ALA A 222 14.13 12.41 19.78
CA ALA A 222 12.90 13.01 20.30
C ALA A 222 11.72 12.03 20.19
N GLY A 223 11.54 11.36 19.03
CA GLY A 223 10.45 10.40 18.83
C GLY A 223 10.58 9.17 19.73
N PHE A 224 11.72 8.49 19.75
CA PHE A 224 11.93 7.33 20.63
C PHE A 224 11.97 7.72 22.11
N GLY A 225 12.55 8.89 22.46
CA GLY A 225 12.55 9.41 23.82
C GLY A 225 11.14 9.70 24.31
N SER A 226 10.30 10.35 23.50
CA SER A 226 8.88 10.58 23.83
C SER A 226 8.13 9.24 23.98
N THR A 227 8.41 8.27 23.11
CA THR A 227 7.83 6.92 23.23
C THR A 227 8.23 6.26 24.55
N ALA A 228 9.52 6.36 24.93
CA ALA A 228 10.02 5.81 26.19
C ALA A 228 9.38 6.48 27.42
N LEU A 229 9.27 7.81 27.40
CA LEU A 229 8.62 8.57 28.48
C LEU A 229 7.13 8.22 28.60
N LEU A 230 6.42 8.09 27.48
CA LEU A 230 5.01 7.73 27.48
C LEU A 230 4.78 6.29 27.98
N VAL A 231 5.69 5.37 27.70
CA VAL A 231 5.65 4.00 28.25
C VAL A 231 6.01 3.99 29.73
N ALA A 232 7.01 4.77 30.14
CA ALA A 232 7.48 4.75 31.53
C ALA A 232 6.51 5.45 32.52
N PHE A 233 5.85 6.51 32.07
CA PHE A 233 5.04 7.38 32.94
C PHE A 233 3.57 7.50 32.53
N GLY A 234 3.20 6.98 31.34
CA GLY A 234 1.84 7.00 30.82
C GLY A 234 1.14 5.64 30.95
N PRO A 235 -0.09 5.54 30.46
CA PRO A 235 -0.90 4.31 30.54
C PRO A 235 -0.58 3.30 29.41
N TYR A 236 0.48 3.52 28.65
CA TYR A 236 0.77 2.76 27.43
C TYR A 236 1.63 1.51 27.72
N PRO A 237 1.26 0.34 27.19
CA PRO A 237 2.10 -0.85 27.32
C PRO A 237 3.43 -0.71 26.57
N ALA A 238 4.46 -1.39 27.07
CA ALA A 238 5.79 -1.35 26.49
C ALA A 238 5.88 -1.95 25.06
N SER A 239 5.02 -2.91 24.75
CA SER A 239 4.93 -3.51 23.42
C SER A 239 4.19 -2.59 22.44
N MET A 240 4.72 -2.45 21.22
CA MET A 240 4.09 -1.70 20.12
C MET A 240 3.10 -2.52 19.30
N ILE A 241 2.92 -3.79 19.63
CA ILE A 241 1.94 -4.70 19.01
C ILE A 241 1.01 -5.30 20.08
N GLY A 242 -0.08 -5.92 19.65
CA GLY A 242 -0.93 -6.69 20.55
C GLY A 242 -0.19 -7.92 21.08
N MET A 243 -0.29 -8.15 22.38
CA MET A 243 0.24 -9.34 23.03
C MET A 243 -0.92 -10.22 23.53
N PRO A 244 -0.81 -11.56 23.45
CA PRO A 244 -1.82 -12.46 24.00
C PRO A 244 -2.07 -12.17 25.49
N GLY A 245 -3.35 -12.06 25.88
CA GLY A 245 -3.72 -11.81 27.28
C GLY A 245 -3.46 -10.40 27.81
N ALA A 246 -2.85 -9.50 27.05
CA ALA A 246 -2.65 -8.12 27.49
C ALA A 246 -3.97 -7.32 27.47
N PRO A 247 -4.34 -6.62 28.57
CA PRO A 247 -5.60 -5.88 28.64
C PRO A 247 -5.62 -4.66 27.70
N VAL A 248 -4.46 -4.14 27.35
CA VAL A 248 -4.29 -2.96 26.50
C VAL A 248 -3.28 -3.25 25.38
N SER A 249 -3.58 -2.79 24.18
CA SER A 249 -2.69 -2.82 23.04
C SER A 249 -2.44 -1.41 22.52
N ASN A 250 -1.20 -1.12 22.10
CA ASN A 250 -0.89 0.10 21.35
C ASN A 250 -1.34 0.04 19.90
N MET A 251 -1.66 -1.15 19.39
CA MET A 251 -1.95 -1.37 17.97
C MET A 251 -3.43 -1.58 17.67
N SER A 252 -4.19 -2.20 18.57
CA SER A 252 -5.59 -2.55 18.35
C SER A 252 -6.45 -2.25 19.57
N PRO A 253 -7.18 -1.13 19.57
CA PRO A 253 -7.08 0.01 18.64
C PRO A 253 -5.75 0.78 18.78
N PRO A 254 -5.31 1.51 17.73
CA PRO A 254 -4.08 2.28 17.75
C PRO A 254 -4.09 3.35 18.84
N THR A 255 -2.93 3.64 19.43
CA THR A 255 -2.78 4.72 20.40
C THR A 255 -1.95 5.88 19.82
N ALA A 256 -2.09 7.09 20.38
CA ALA A 256 -1.30 8.26 20.02
C ALA A 256 0.21 8.02 20.18
N LEU A 257 0.62 7.10 21.06
CA LEU A 257 2.00 6.66 21.21
C LEU A 257 2.64 6.24 19.88
N LEU A 258 1.89 5.62 18.97
CA LEU A 258 2.41 5.21 17.66
C LEU A 258 2.79 6.41 16.77
N VAL A 259 2.30 7.62 17.05
CA VAL A 259 2.73 8.82 16.33
C VAL A 259 4.15 9.21 16.79
N SER A 260 4.45 9.15 18.10
CA SER A 260 5.81 9.41 18.59
C SER A 260 6.79 8.34 18.09
N LEU A 261 6.38 7.08 18.07
CA LEU A 261 7.16 6.00 17.46
C LEU A 261 7.44 6.27 15.97
N ALA A 262 6.42 6.71 15.22
CA ALA A 262 6.56 7.07 13.80
C ALA A 262 7.59 8.17 13.59
N VAL A 263 7.57 9.22 14.43
CA VAL A 263 8.57 10.30 14.40
C VAL A 263 9.97 9.74 14.65
N GLY A 264 10.12 8.85 15.62
CA GLY A 264 11.38 8.17 15.92
C GLY A 264 11.89 7.34 14.74
N GLN A 265 11.05 6.49 14.17
CA GLN A 265 11.41 5.62 13.05
C GLN A 265 11.72 6.43 11.76
N VAL A 266 10.90 7.43 11.43
CA VAL A 266 11.14 8.31 10.28
C VAL A 266 12.44 9.09 10.45
N GLY A 267 12.69 9.65 11.65
CA GLY A 267 13.95 10.33 11.97
C GLY A 267 15.17 9.42 11.76
N LEU A 268 15.10 8.17 12.25
CA LEU A 268 16.15 7.16 12.08
C LEU A 268 16.41 6.88 10.59
N LEU A 269 15.35 6.63 9.82
CA LEU A 269 15.47 6.38 8.36
C LEU A 269 16.05 7.58 7.62
N LEU A 270 15.68 8.81 7.98
CA LEU A 270 16.25 10.02 7.40
C LEU A 270 17.73 10.19 7.75
N ALA A 271 18.15 9.84 8.99
CA ALA A 271 19.53 9.89 9.42
C ALA A 271 20.43 8.93 8.61
N VAL A 272 19.91 7.76 8.24
CA VAL A 272 20.62 6.75 7.43
C VAL A 272 20.30 6.83 5.93
N ARG A 273 19.49 7.81 5.49
CA ARG A 273 19.06 7.96 4.09
C ARG A 273 20.19 7.92 3.06
N PRO A 274 21.38 8.57 3.27
CA PRO A 274 22.48 8.47 2.30
C PRO A 274 22.98 7.04 2.11
N ALA A 275 23.01 6.24 3.18
CA ALA A 275 23.40 4.83 3.11
C ALA A 275 22.33 3.99 2.39
N LEU A 276 21.03 4.23 2.69
CA LEU A 276 19.91 3.54 2.03
C LEU A 276 19.88 3.85 0.53
N ASN A 277 20.12 5.10 0.13
CA ASN A 277 20.20 5.47 -1.29
C ASN A 277 21.38 4.79 -1.99
N ARG A 278 22.56 4.70 -1.35
CA ARG A 278 23.70 3.95 -1.88
C ARG A 278 23.37 2.45 -2.01
N LEU A 279 22.76 1.87 -1.00
CA LEU A 279 22.31 0.47 -1.05
C LEU A 279 21.37 0.24 -2.24
N ALA A 280 20.39 1.13 -2.46
CA ALA A 280 19.44 1.04 -3.57
C ALA A 280 20.11 1.04 -4.96
N THR A 281 21.31 1.61 -5.10
CA THR A 281 22.04 1.62 -6.36
C THR A 281 22.88 0.36 -6.60
N THR A 282 23.04 -0.50 -5.59
CA THR A 282 23.75 -1.78 -5.79
C THR A 282 22.94 -2.71 -6.72
N PRO A 283 23.61 -3.57 -7.53
CA PRO A 283 22.91 -4.47 -8.45
C PRO A 283 21.88 -5.37 -7.77
N VAL A 284 22.24 -5.93 -6.61
CA VAL A 284 21.40 -6.86 -5.85
C VAL A 284 20.18 -6.13 -5.27
N ALA A 285 20.39 -5.05 -4.51
CA ALA A 285 19.27 -4.31 -3.91
C ALA A 285 18.40 -3.66 -4.98
N GLY A 286 18.99 -3.11 -6.05
CA GLY A 286 18.26 -2.56 -7.17
C GLY A 286 17.39 -3.61 -7.87
N ALA A 287 17.88 -4.84 -8.06
CA ALA A 287 17.10 -5.95 -8.60
C ALA A 287 15.97 -6.35 -7.65
N ALA A 288 16.24 -6.45 -6.34
CA ALA A 288 15.23 -6.74 -5.33
C ALA A 288 14.12 -5.68 -5.30
N LEU A 289 14.47 -4.39 -5.32
CA LEU A 289 13.48 -3.30 -5.36
C LEU A 289 12.63 -3.30 -6.63
N ARG A 290 13.23 -3.61 -7.78
CA ARG A 290 12.47 -3.77 -9.04
C ARG A 290 11.53 -4.96 -8.99
N TRP A 291 11.92 -6.05 -8.34
CA TRP A 291 11.09 -7.24 -8.20
C TRP A 291 9.96 -7.04 -7.16
N LEU A 292 10.27 -6.45 -6.00
CA LEU A 292 9.31 -6.19 -4.92
C LEU A 292 8.26 -5.15 -5.31
N GLY A 293 8.68 -4.04 -5.94
CA GLY A 293 7.84 -2.86 -6.17
C GLY A 293 6.46 -3.15 -6.76
N PRO A 294 6.34 -3.92 -7.84
CA PRO A 294 5.04 -4.26 -8.45
C PRO A 294 4.23 -5.33 -7.70
N ARG A 295 4.76 -5.89 -6.59
CA ARG A 295 4.20 -7.05 -5.88
C ARG A 295 3.89 -6.77 -4.42
N PHE A 296 4.00 -5.52 -3.96
CA PHE A 296 3.80 -5.20 -2.54
C PHE A 296 2.45 -5.64 -2.01
N MET A 297 1.37 -5.39 -2.74
CA MET A 297 0.03 -5.76 -2.32
C MET A 297 -0.16 -7.27 -2.34
N SER A 298 0.31 -7.94 -3.38
CA SER A 298 0.25 -9.40 -3.47
C SER A 298 1.05 -10.08 -2.36
N ILE A 299 2.27 -9.62 -2.08
CA ILE A 299 3.07 -10.13 -0.95
C ILE A 299 2.31 -9.91 0.36
N TYR A 300 1.79 -8.70 0.57
CA TYR A 300 1.02 -8.37 1.76
C TYR A 300 -0.21 -9.29 1.94
N LEU A 301 -0.97 -9.55 0.90
CA LEU A 301 -2.17 -10.37 0.99
C LEU A 301 -1.89 -11.86 1.15
N TRP A 302 -0.82 -12.37 0.54
CA TRP A 302 -0.58 -13.82 0.45
C TRP A 302 0.44 -14.38 1.45
N HIS A 303 1.15 -13.54 2.25
CA HIS A 303 2.14 -14.07 3.19
C HIS A 303 1.53 -14.81 4.38
N MET A 304 0.34 -14.41 4.87
CA MET A 304 -0.36 -15.16 5.91
C MET A 304 -0.97 -16.47 5.39
N PRO A 305 -1.64 -16.51 4.23
CA PRO A 305 -1.97 -17.76 3.57
C PRO A 305 -0.78 -18.70 3.39
N ALA A 306 0.40 -18.18 3.05
CA ALA A 306 1.61 -18.99 2.94
C ALA A 306 2.02 -19.56 4.29
N LEU A 307 1.96 -18.77 5.36
CA LEU A 307 2.20 -19.23 6.73
C LEU A 307 1.21 -20.33 7.13
N VAL A 308 -0.08 -20.13 6.87
CA VAL A 308 -1.13 -21.12 7.20
C VAL A 308 -0.90 -22.43 6.48
N CYS A 309 -0.51 -22.41 5.20
CA CYS A 309 -0.18 -23.62 4.46
C CYS A 309 1.00 -24.38 5.11
N VAL A 310 2.08 -23.68 5.46
CA VAL A 310 3.26 -24.28 6.09
C VAL A 310 2.93 -24.80 7.50
N ALA A 311 2.21 -23.99 8.29
CA ALA A 311 1.79 -24.36 9.64
C ALA A 311 0.85 -25.58 9.62
N GLY A 312 -0.12 -25.60 8.71
CA GLY A 312 -1.02 -26.74 8.55
C GLY A 312 -0.28 -28.04 8.27
N VAL A 313 0.63 -28.04 7.28
CA VAL A 313 1.43 -29.23 6.97
C VAL A 313 2.38 -29.62 8.13
N ALA A 314 3.08 -28.64 8.69
CA ALA A 314 4.06 -28.92 9.75
C ALA A 314 3.40 -29.36 11.05
N VAL A 315 2.39 -28.63 11.51
CA VAL A 315 1.78 -28.85 12.84
C VAL A 315 0.77 -30.00 12.81
N LEU A 316 -0.19 -29.97 11.88
CA LEU A 316 -1.23 -31.01 11.80
C LEU A 316 -0.74 -32.28 11.08
N GLY A 317 0.11 -32.13 10.05
CA GLY A 317 0.59 -33.27 9.25
C GLY A 317 1.81 -33.96 9.84
N LEU A 318 2.79 -33.21 10.38
CA LEU A 318 4.08 -33.76 10.87
C LEU A 318 4.23 -33.70 12.39
N GLY A 319 3.22 -33.21 13.12
CA GLY A 319 3.28 -33.11 14.59
C GLY A 319 4.33 -32.09 15.10
N TYR A 320 4.69 -31.10 14.27
CA TYR A 320 5.68 -30.10 14.66
C TYR A 320 5.12 -29.18 15.75
N ALA A 321 5.91 -28.98 16.81
CA ALA A 321 5.70 -27.93 17.78
C ALA A 321 6.87 -26.94 17.73
N THR A 322 6.54 -25.65 17.82
CA THR A 322 7.57 -24.60 17.83
C THR A 322 8.45 -24.75 19.08
N PRO A 323 9.78 -24.85 18.92
CA PRO A 323 10.68 -24.85 20.06
C PRO A 323 10.55 -23.56 20.89
N GLU A 324 10.94 -23.63 22.15
CA GLU A 324 10.89 -22.46 23.04
C GLU A 324 11.65 -21.27 22.43
N PRO A 325 10.99 -20.10 22.31
CA PRO A 325 11.60 -18.90 21.74
C PRO A 325 12.90 -18.49 22.45
N GLY A 326 13.91 -18.09 21.67
CA GLY A 326 15.23 -17.71 22.18
C GLY A 326 16.22 -18.86 22.36
N THR A 327 15.78 -20.11 22.27
CA THR A 327 16.69 -21.26 22.30
C THR A 327 17.44 -21.45 20.99
N LEU A 328 18.62 -22.12 21.03
CA LEU A 328 19.38 -22.44 19.82
C LEU A 328 18.56 -23.28 18.82
N ARG A 329 17.73 -24.21 19.34
CA ARG A 329 16.85 -25.02 18.50
C ARG A 329 15.84 -24.16 17.75
N TRP A 330 15.23 -23.17 18.42
CA TRP A 330 14.31 -22.22 17.79
C TRP A 330 15.03 -21.40 16.72
N LEU A 331 16.21 -20.83 17.03
CA LEU A 331 17.01 -20.08 16.06
C LEU A 331 17.41 -20.90 14.85
N ALA A 332 17.78 -22.16 15.04
CA ALA A 332 18.17 -23.09 13.96
C ALA A 332 16.99 -23.46 13.04
N MET A 333 15.76 -23.44 13.57
CA MET A 333 14.56 -23.76 12.79
C MET A 333 14.04 -22.57 11.95
N ILE A 334 14.35 -21.33 12.35
CA ILE A 334 13.87 -20.12 11.63
C ILE A 334 14.23 -20.14 10.14
N PRO A 335 15.46 -20.42 9.69
CA PRO A 335 15.80 -20.41 8.27
C PRO A 335 14.97 -21.41 7.46
N LEU A 336 14.76 -22.61 7.98
CA LEU A 336 13.96 -23.65 7.31
C LEU A 336 12.49 -23.23 7.21
N TRP A 337 11.93 -22.71 8.30
CA TRP A 337 10.57 -22.24 8.37
C TRP A 337 10.32 -21.08 7.39
N VAL A 338 11.20 -20.08 7.41
CA VAL A 338 11.12 -18.93 6.49
C VAL A 338 11.32 -19.38 5.04
N ALA A 339 12.22 -20.29 4.75
CA ALA A 339 12.42 -20.81 3.39
C ALA A 339 11.18 -21.56 2.88
N ALA A 340 10.54 -22.39 3.72
CA ALA A 340 9.31 -23.09 3.38
C ALA A 340 8.17 -22.07 3.08
N ALA A 341 7.96 -21.09 3.96
CA ALA A 341 6.95 -20.05 3.77
C ALA A 341 7.23 -19.19 2.52
N ALA A 342 8.50 -18.85 2.25
CA ALA A 342 8.90 -18.12 1.06
C ALA A 342 8.67 -18.92 -0.23
N ALA A 343 8.91 -20.22 -0.21
CA ALA A 343 8.65 -21.12 -1.34
C ALA A 343 7.15 -21.19 -1.66
N VAL A 344 6.30 -21.33 -0.63
CA VAL A 344 4.83 -21.30 -0.80
C VAL A 344 4.37 -19.92 -1.29
N LEU A 345 4.83 -18.84 -0.65
CA LEU A 345 4.52 -17.48 -1.10
C LEU A 345 4.93 -17.26 -2.56
N GLY A 346 6.12 -17.72 -2.95
CA GLY A 346 6.58 -17.60 -4.33
C GLY A 346 5.65 -18.29 -5.35
N ARG A 347 5.06 -19.43 -4.99
CA ARG A 347 4.05 -20.11 -5.82
C ARG A 347 2.74 -19.34 -5.87
N LEU A 348 2.25 -18.86 -4.73
CA LEU A 348 1.04 -18.03 -4.65
C LEU A 348 1.18 -16.74 -5.47
N LEU A 349 2.35 -16.10 -5.42
CA LEU A 349 2.62 -14.91 -6.23
C LEU A 349 2.66 -15.20 -7.75
N ARG A 350 3.11 -16.38 -8.17
CA ARG A 350 3.03 -16.78 -9.60
C ARG A 350 1.58 -16.96 -10.06
N LEU A 351 0.72 -17.48 -9.20
CA LEU A 351 -0.70 -17.72 -9.50
C LEU A 351 -1.51 -16.42 -9.47
N PHE A 352 -1.33 -15.62 -8.43
CA PHE A 352 -2.23 -14.51 -8.10
C PHE A 352 -1.62 -13.12 -8.28
N GLY A 353 -0.29 -12.98 -8.40
CA GLY A 353 0.37 -11.67 -8.54
C GLY A 353 -0.03 -10.89 -9.79
N ARG A 354 -0.55 -11.56 -10.82
CA ARG A 354 -1.08 -10.93 -12.04
C ARG A 354 -2.23 -9.94 -11.77
N PHE A 355 -3.03 -10.19 -10.74
CA PHE A 355 -4.18 -9.34 -10.40
C PHE A 355 -3.76 -7.94 -9.93
N GLU A 356 -2.58 -7.78 -9.32
CA GLU A 356 -2.03 -6.48 -8.94
C GLU A 356 -1.59 -5.65 -10.16
N SER A 357 -1.12 -6.33 -11.21
CA SER A 357 -0.59 -5.68 -12.42
C SER A 357 -1.61 -5.53 -13.54
N MET A 358 -2.87 -5.97 -13.35
CA MET A 358 -3.91 -5.82 -14.36
C MET A 358 -4.12 -4.35 -14.74
N PRO A 359 -4.11 -4.02 -16.04
CA PRO A 359 -4.40 -2.67 -16.48
C PRO A 359 -5.85 -2.33 -16.17
N LEU A 360 -6.08 -1.18 -15.53
CA LEU A 360 -7.42 -0.62 -15.40
C LEU A 360 -7.80 0.06 -16.72
N SER A 361 -9.03 -0.12 -17.17
CA SER A 361 -9.51 0.51 -18.42
C SER A 361 -9.28 2.03 -18.40
N SER A 362 -8.49 2.53 -19.37
CA SER A 362 -8.16 3.95 -19.47
C SER A 362 -9.21 4.76 -20.26
N SER A 363 -10.02 4.08 -21.08
CA SER A 363 -10.99 4.70 -21.98
C SER A 363 -12.35 5.00 -21.36
N ALA A 364 -12.61 4.50 -20.16
CA ALA A 364 -13.88 4.72 -19.47
C ALA A 364 -13.88 6.04 -18.67
N ARG A 365 -15.03 6.73 -18.62
CA ARG A 365 -15.22 7.94 -17.83
C ARG A 365 -15.01 7.68 -16.33
N PRO A 366 -14.33 8.59 -15.60
CA PRO A 366 -14.16 8.43 -14.16
C PRO A 366 -15.51 8.45 -13.43
N ALA A 367 -15.69 7.56 -12.47
CA ALA A 367 -16.89 7.54 -11.65
C ALA A 367 -17.05 8.85 -10.86
N PRO A 368 -18.26 9.32 -10.56
CA PRO A 368 -18.48 10.47 -9.69
C PRO A 368 -17.81 10.28 -8.33
N VAL A 369 -17.39 11.38 -7.68
CA VAL A 369 -16.69 11.33 -6.39
C VAL A 369 -17.46 10.56 -5.34
N TRP A 370 -18.79 10.75 -5.27
CA TRP A 370 -19.64 10.03 -4.31
C TRP A 370 -19.60 8.51 -4.51
N ARG A 371 -19.55 8.02 -5.77
CA ARG A 371 -19.42 6.57 -6.04
C ARG A 371 -18.08 6.02 -5.52
N SER A 372 -16.99 6.77 -5.72
CA SER A 372 -15.68 6.37 -5.19
C SER A 372 -15.65 6.41 -3.67
N ALA A 373 -16.34 7.39 -3.06
CA ALA A 373 -16.47 7.47 -1.60
C ALA A 373 -17.30 6.30 -1.05
N CYS A 374 -18.48 6.03 -1.62
CA CYS A 374 -19.30 4.88 -1.24
C CYS A 374 -18.54 3.56 -1.44
N ALA A 375 -17.84 3.39 -2.57
CA ALA A 375 -17.03 2.22 -2.83
C ALA A 375 -15.92 2.04 -1.78
N GLY A 376 -15.22 3.12 -1.43
CA GLY A 376 -14.18 3.06 -0.41
C GLY A 376 -14.73 2.72 0.98
N LEU A 377 -15.87 3.29 1.37
CA LEU A 377 -16.52 3.01 2.66
C LEU A 377 -17.08 1.58 2.73
N LEU A 378 -17.81 1.13 1.70
CA LEU A 378 -18.30 -0.25 1.62
C LEU A 378 -17.16 -1.26 1.63
N GLY A 379 -16.08 -0.97 0.85
CA GLY A 379 -14.88 -1.80 0.85
C GLY A 379 -14.21 -1.86 2.21
N ALA A 380 -14.07 -0.72 2.90
CA ALA A 380 -13.50 -0.65 4.24
C ALA A 380 -14.34 -1.45 5.24
N THR A 381 -15.66 -1.29 5.22
CA THR A 381 -16.58 -2.03 6.09
C THR A 381 -16.51 -3.54 5.85
N GLY A 382 -16.56 -3.97 4.58
CA GLY A 382 -16.47 -5.40 4.24
C GLY A 382 -15.13 -6.02 4.64
N LEU A 383 -14.02 -5.30 4.41
CA LEU A 383 -12.67 -5.75 4.81
C LEU A 383 -12.51 -5.79 6.33
N LEU A 384 -13.10 -4.83 7.07
CA LEU A 384 -13.07 -4.82 8.53
C LEU A 384 -13.90 -5.99 9.10
N GLY A 385 -15.08 -6.24 8.52
CA GLY A 385 -15.90 -7.38 8.89
C GLY A 385 -15.20 -8.72 8.68
N LEU A 386 -14.51 -8.91 7.54
CA LEU A 386 -13.67 -10.07 7.29
C LEU A 386 -12.49 -10.15 8.28
N ALA A 387 -11.83 -9.03 8.58
CA ALA A 387 -10.73 -9.00 9.53
C ALA A 387 -11.15 -9.37 10.96
N ALA A 388 -12.38 -9.06 11.34
CA ALA A 388 -12.94 -9.35 12.65
C ALA A 388 -13.52 -10.78 12.75
N GLY A 389 -14.27 -11.22 11.72
CA GLY A 389 -14.97 -12.51 11.73
C GLY A 389 -14.22 -13.67 11.07
N GLY A 390 -13.16 -13.40 10.29
CA GLY A 390 -12.46 -14.45 9.55
C GLY A 390 -13.17 -14.90 8.27
N PHE A 391 -12.65 -16.01 7.69
CA PHE A 391 -13.23 -16.66 6.51
C PHE A 391 -13.98 -17.96 6.85
N SER A 392 -14.11 -18.32 8.12
CA SER A 392 -14.87 -19.48 8.56
C SER A 392 -16.20 -19.06 9.16
N THR A 393 -17.25 -19.86 8.90
CA THR A 393 -18.50 -19.74 9.63
C THR A 393 -18.40 -20.66 10.84
N PRO A 394 -18.61 -20.18 12.08
CA PRO A 394 -18.61 -21.03 13.27
C PRO A 394 -19.65 -22.15 13.16
N GLU A 395 -19.44 -23.27 13.86
CA GLU A 395 -20.38 -24.36 13.89
C GLU A 395 -21.75 -23.88 14.48
N GLY A 396 -22.83 -24.16 13.77
CA GLY A 396 -24.14 -23.64 14.13
C GLY A 396 -24.39 -22.16 13.82
N GLY A 397 -23.41 -21.48 13.22
CA GLY A 397 -23.53 -20.07 12.82
C GLY A 397 -24.54 -19.85 11.70
N THR A 398 -25.11 -18.64 11.69
CA THR A 398 -26.05 -18.16 10.67
C THR A 398 -25.32 -17.55 9.47
N LEU A 399 -26.07 -17.15 8.43
CA LEU A 399 -25.49 -16.38 7.31
C LEU A 399 -24.84 -15.07 7.78
N ALA A 400 -25.36 -14.45 8.85
CA ALA A 400 -24.81 -13.22 9.41
C ALA A 400 -23.42 -13.44 10.04
N ASP A 401 -23.17 -14.63 10.59
CA ASP A 401 -21.89 -15.01 11.18
C ASP A 401 -20.86 -15.50 10.15
N SER A 402 -21.31 -15.62 8.89
CA SER A 402 -20.47 -16.08 7.79
C SER A 402 -19.67 -14.94 7.12
N PRO A 403 -18.60 -15.25 6.37
CA PRO A 403 -17.87 -14.23 5.61
C PRO A 403 -18.68 -13.65 4.43
N VAL A 404 -19.80 -14.27 4.03
CA VAL A 404 -20.55 -13.93 2.81
C VAL A 404 -21.04 -12.48 2.76
N PRO A 405 -21.68 -11.90 3.80
CA PRO A 405 -22.11 -10.50 3.77
C PRO A 405 -20.94 -9.54 3.58
N TRP A 406 -19.83 -9.78 4.22
CA TRP A 406 -18.63 -8.94 4.13
C TRP A 406 -17.98 -9.03 2.75
N VAL A 407 -17.90 -10.22 2.17
CA VAL A 407 -17.46 -10.43 0.79
C VAL A 407 -18.38 -9.71 -0.20
N ALA A 408 -19.70 -9.79 0.00
CA ALA A 408 -20.68 -9.08 -0.84
C ALA A 408 -20.44 -7.55 -0.82
N LEU A 409 -20.14 -6.98 0.36
CA LEU A 409 -19.81 -5.54 0.47
C LEU A 409 -18.55 -5.19 -0.30
N VAL A 410 -17.48 -6.01 -0.23
CA VAL A 410 -16.23 -5.76 -0.99
C VAL A 410 -16.47 -5.89 -2.49
N LEU A 411 -17.28 -6.87 -2.93
CA LEU A 411 -17.66 -7.01 -4.35
C LEU A 411 -18.47 -5.82 -4.83
N ALA A 412 -19.48 -5.39 -4.06
CA ALA A 412 -20.27 -4.19 -4.36
C ALA A 412 -19.38 -2.94 -4.44
N ALA A 413 -18.44 -2.80 -3.50
CA ALA A 413 -17.46 -1.72 -3.51
C ALA A 413 -16.60 -1.73 -4.80
N PHE A 414 -16.09 -2.89 -5.18
CA PHE A 414 -15.29 -3.04 -6.40
C PHE A 414 -16.10 -2.68 -7.66
N LEU A 415 -17.36 -3.16 -7.75
CA LEU A 415 -18.24 -2.84 -8.88
C LEU A 415 -18.58 -1.36 -8.96
N LEU A 416 -18.84 -0.72 -7.81
CA LEU A 416 -19.09 0.73 -7.74
C LEU A 416 -17.84 1.55 -8.13
N ALA A 417 -16.65 1.08 -7.78
CA ALA A 417 -15.40 1.73 -8.13
C ALA A 417 -15.05 1.59 -9.61
N ARG A 418 -15.65 0.65 -10.35
CA ARG A 418 -15.38 0.47 -11.79
C ARG A 418 -15.77 1.73 -12.55
N ARG A 419 -14.94 2.09 -13.51
CA ARG A 419 -15.22 3.17 -14.46
C ARG A 419 -16.42 2.77 -15.32
N VAL A 420 -17.30 3.72 -15.59
CA VAL A 420 -18.43 3.51 -16.50
C VAL A 420 -17.90 3.59 -17.92
N GLU A 421 -18.06 2.52 -18.69
CA GLU A 421 -17.82 2.58 -20.12
C GLU A 421 -18.73 3.69 -20.69
N ALA A 422 -18.16 4.58 -21.49
CA ALA A 422 -18.98 5.54 -22.23
C ALA A 422 -19.88 4.70 -23.14
N GLU A 423 -21.18 4.69 -22.86
CA GLU A 423 -22.16 4.24 -23.83
C GLU A 423 -21.81 4.93 -25.14
N GLN A 424 -21.38 4.19 -26.13
CA GLN A 424 -21.34 4.70 -27.49
C GLN A 424 -22.81 5.04 -27.79
N THR A 425 -23.16 6.29 -27.57
CA THR A 425 -24.39 6.85 -28.12
C THR A 425 -24.21 6.63 -29.62
N GLY A 426 -24.77 5.53 -30.11
CA GLY A 426 -24.87 5.22 -31.51
C GLY A 426 -25.70 6.32 -32.16
N GLY A 427 -25.04 7.41 -32.46
CA GLY A 427 -25.51 8.31 -33.48
C GLY A 427 -25.51 7.51 -34.77
N ARG A 428 -26.62 6.83 -35.03
CA ARG A 428 -27.01 6.45 -36.35
C ARG A 428 -27.08 7.76 -37.15
N VAL A 429 -25.97 8.11 -37.75
CA VAL A 429 -25.98 9.11 -38.83
C VAL A 429 -26.87 8.51 -39.90
N VAL A 430 -28.11 8.95 -39.90
CA VAL A 430 -29.00 8.77 -41.04
C VAL A 430 -28.31 9.50 -42.19
N GLN A 431 -27.59 8.75 -43.00
CA GLN A 431 -27.18 9.25 -44.30
C GLN A 431 -28.47 9.48 -45.10
N HIS A 432 -28.92 10.72 -45.10
CA HIS A 432 -29.81 11.19 -46.13
C HIS A 432 -29.07 10.99 -47.44
N GLY A 433 -29.50 10.01 -48.19
CA GLY A 433 -29.09 9.82 -49.58
C GLY A 433 -29.43 11.08 -50.36
N THR A 434 -28.42 11.80 -50.76
CA THR A 434 -28.53 12.75 -51.86
C THR A 434 -28.59 11.92 -53.13
N GLU A 435 -29.80 11.90 -53.73
CA GLU A 435 -30.01 11.41 -55.11
C GLU A 435 -29.04 12.16 -56.02
N GLU A 436 -28.07 11.43 -56.57
CA GLU A 436 -27.28 11.87 -57.72
C GLU A 436 -28.20 11.86 -58.95
N ARG A 437 -28.47 13.05 -59.47
CA ARG A 437 -28.97 13.21 -60.87
C ARG A 437 -27.85 12.84 -61.81
N PRO A 438 -28.15 12.05 -62.87
CA PRO A 438 -27.16 11.70 -63.88
C PRO A 438 -26.79 12.94 -64.75
N ALA A 439 -25.45 13.15 -64.86
CA ALA A 439 -24.89 14.15 -65.74
C ALA A 439 -24.96 13.72 -67.21
N GLU A 440 -25.52 14.62 -68.06
CA GLU A 440 -25.47 14.49 -69.53
C GLU A 440 -24.04 14.65 -70.07
N PRO A 441 -23.70 13.99 -71.22
CA PRO A 441 -22.36 14.01 -71.81
C PRO A 441 -22.14 15.28 -72.67
N VAL A 442 -21.07 16.01 -72.38
CA VAL A 442 -20.57 17.09 -73.28
C VAL A 442 -19.45 16.54 -74.14
N VAL A 443 -19.72 16.65 -75.46
CA VAL A 443 -18.87 16.26 -76.58
C VAL A 443 -17.78 17.32 -76.85
N GLY A 444 -16.53 16.87 -76.92
CA GLY A 444 -15.58 17.13 -77.98
C GLY A 444 -14.75 18.43 -78.13
N ARG A 445 -13.41 18.19 -77.99
CA ARG A 445 -12.30 18.67 -78.88
C ARG A 445 -11.78 20.12 -78.77
N PRO A 446 -10.48 20.37 -79.24
CA PRO A 446 -9.23 19.62 -79.13
C PRO A 446 -8.00 20.52 -78.72
N ALA A 447 -6.88 19.85 -78.55
CA ALA A 447 -5.46 20.19 -78.59
C ALA A 447 -4.93 21.56 -79.02
N GLY A 448 -3.84 21.96 -78.41
CA GLY A 448 -2.86 22.99 -78.80
C GLY A 448 -1.92 23.28 -77.65
N ASP A 449 -0.85 22.68 -77.59
CA ASP A 449 0.54 22.73 -78.08
C ASP A 449 1.34 23.95 -77.56
N ARG A 450 2.53 23.60 -77.12
CA ARG A 450 3.80 24.37 -77.02
C ARG A 450 4.08 25.22 -75.80
N SER A 451 5.02 24.70 -75.04
CA SER A 451 6.43 25.13 -74.97
C SER A 451 6.72 26.46 -74.25
N GLN A 452 7.47 26.39 -73.25
CA GLN A 452 8.84 26.90 -73.13
C GLN A 452 9.25 27.11 -71.67
N LEU A 453 10.29 26.44 -71.30
CA LEU A 453 11.26 26.81 -70.29
C LEU A 453 12.09 27.97 -70.86
N PRO A 454 12.74 28.84 -70.10
CA PRO A 454 13.90 28.53 -69.28
C PRO A 454 13.93 29.32 -67.96
N GLY A 455 14.72 29.12 -66.91
CA GLY A 455 16.07 28.72 -66.77
C GLY A 455 16.77 29.64 -65.79
N VAL A 456 17.64 29.05 -64.97
CA VAL A 456 18.88 29.62 -64.39
C VAL A 456 18.84 30.56 -63.18
N GLY A 457 19.63 30.15 -62.18
CA GLY A 457 20.15 31.04 -61.16
C GLY A 457 20.64 30.37 -59.87
N VAL A 458 21.66 29.53 -60.01
CA VAL A 458 22.59 29.17 -58.89
C VAL A 458 23.43 30.39 -58.54
N ARG A 459 23.60 30.67 -57.24
CA ARG A 459 24.83 31.26 -56.71
C ARG A 459 25.07 30.90 -55.27
N ASP A 460 26.03 30.08 -55.10
CA ASP A 460 26.97 29.91 -54.04
C ASP A 460 27.71 31.22 -53.71
N VAL A 461 28.23 31.36 -52.50
CA VAL A 461 29.48 31.95 -52.03
C VAL A 461 29.46 32.03 -50.48
N ARG A 462 30.14 31.09 -49.74
CA ARG A 462 31.49 31.23 -49.13
C ARG A 462 31.63 32.32 -48.08
N GLU A 463 31.87 31.85 -46.85
CA GLU A 463 33.10 31.89 -46.07
C GLU A 463 33.70 33.25 -45.68
N VAL A 464 34.31 33.20 -44.52
CA VAL A 464 35.38 34.00 -43.87
C VAL A 464 34.85 34.72 -42.61
N GLY A 465 35.35 34.60 -41.44
CA GLY A 465 36.60 34.09 -40.83
C GLY A 465 36.74 34.74 -39.47
N ALA A 466 37.18 33.99 -38.56
CA ALA A 466 38.28 34.09 -37.60
C ALA A 466 38.50 35.35 -36.73
N GLN A 467 38.84 35.02 -35.49
CA GLN A 467 39.82 35.68 -34.57
C GLN A 467 39.22 36.74 -33.63
N HIS A 468 39.49 36.86 -32.34
CA HIS A 468 40.62 36.48 -31.48
C HIS A 468 40.22 36.57 -29.99
N HIS A 469 40.81 35.75 -29.14
CA HIS A 469 41.07 35.90 -27.71
C HIS A 469 41.92 37.18 -27.43
N PRO A 470 42.24 37.60 -26.16
CA PRO A 470 42.21 36.87 -24.88
C PRO A 470 41.98 37.70 -23.58
N VAL A 471 41.97 36.98 -22.43
CA VAL A 471 42.67 37.22 -21.13
C VAL A 471 42.17 38.30 -20.17
N GLY A 472 41.91 37.87 -18.96
CA GLY A 472 41.83 38.73 -17.78
C GLY A 472 41.24 38.04 -16.54
N ASP A 473 41.98 37.19 -15.88
CA ASP A 473 41.95 36.88 -14.44
C ASP A 473 42.93 37.87 -13.76
N PRO A 474 42.96 38.17 -12.47
CA PRO A 474 42.35 37.53 -11.29
C PRO A 474 41.93 38.46 -10.13
N ARG A 475 41.36 37.83 -9.06
CA ARG A 475 41.41 38.22 -7.62
C ARG A 475 40.54 39.41 -7.16
N GLN A 476 39.47 39.12 -6.43
CA GLN A 476 39.37 39.29 -4.97
C GLN A 476 38.25 38.44 -4.42
#